data_4588d41388873d6e95beb29a437d4e42
#
_entry.id   4588d41388873d6e95beb29a437d4e42
#
_cell.length_a   1.000
_cell.length_b   1.000
_cell.length_c   1.000
_cell.angle_alpha   90.00
_cell.angle_beta   90.00
_cell.angle_gamma   90.00
#
_symmetry.space_group_name_H-M   'P 1'
#
loop_
_entity.id
_entity.type
_entity.pdbx_description
1 polymer ?
#
loop_
_entity_poly.entity_id
_entity_poly.type
_entity_poly.pdbx_seq_one_letter_code
_entity_poly.pdbx_strand_id
1 'polypeptide(L)'
;MTRTKRRTLTFKQPFTLKSVERQLPPGDYELVTDEELIEELSFPVYRRVASWIMAPAQSAATATEMIPIDPADVAVVHERDRAFET
;
A
#
# COMPACT_ATOMS: atom_id res chain seq x y z
N MET A 1 21.11 -5.72 1.92
CA MET A 1 20.27 -5.82 3.11
C MET A 1 18.90 -5.23 2.81
N THR A 2 17.84 -5.94 3.14
CA THR A 2 16.46 -5.51 2.89
C THR A 2 15.80 -5.13 4.20
N ARG A 3 15.04 -4.04 4.18
CA ARG A 3 14.21 -3.67 5.33
C ARG A 3 12.76 -3.52 4.88
N THR A 4 11.84 -3.83 5.79
CA THR A 4 10.41 -3.73 5.52
C THR A 4 9.82 -2.62 6.38
N LYS A 5 9.10 -1.70 5.74
CA LYS A 5 8.34 -0.66 6.41
C LYS A 5 6.86 -0.98 6.33
N ARG A 6 6.15 -0.74 7.43
CA ARG A 6 4.70 -0.95 7.50
C ARG A 6 4.03 0.34 7.94
N ARG A 7 2.89 0.63 7.33
CA ARG A 7 2.13 1.82 7.64
C ARG A 7 0.65 1.51 7.50
N THR A 8 -0.16 1.99 8.43
CA THR A 8 -1.62 1.83 8.35
C THR A 8 -2.25 3.03 7.69
N LEU A 9 -3.11 2.78 6.70
CA LEU A 9 -3.90 3.79 6.02
C LEU A 9 -5.38 3.50 6.27
N THR A 10 -6.14 4.52 6.61
CA THR A 10 -7.57 4.41 6.83
C THR A 10 -8.31 5.05 5.66
N PHE A 11 -9.22 4.28 5.04
CA PHE A 11 -10.09 4.76 3.98
C PHE A 11 -11.52 4.80 4.50
N LYS A 12 -12.19 5.90 4.29
CA LYS A 12 -13.59 6.07 4.74
C LYS A 12 -14.60 5.82 3.64
N GLN A 13 -14.14 5.78 2.39
CA GLN A 13 -14.96 5.48 1.23
C GLN A 13 -14.40 4.25 0.51
N PRO A 14 -15.25 3.48 -0.20
CA PRO A 14 -14.73 2.44 -1.08
C PRO A 14 -13.78 3.05 -2.12
N PHE A 15 -12.75 2.32 -2.49
CA PHE A 15 -11.74 2.84 -3.41
C PHE A 15 -11.27 1.78 -4.39
N THR A 16 -10.70 2.25 -5.50
CA THR A 16 -10.13 1.40 -6.55
C THR A 16 -8.71 1.86 -6.85
N LEU A 17 -7.78 0.91 -6.91
CA LEU A 17 -6.40 1.16 -7.30
C LEU A 17 -6.20 0.69 -8.75
N LYS A 18 -5.30 1.37 -9.48
CA LYS A 18 -5.07 1.06 -10.89
C LYS A 18 -4.64 -0.38 -11.15
N SER A 19 -3.87 -0.96 -10.24
CA SER A 19 -3.38 -2.33 -10.37
C SER A 19 -4.35 -3.37 -9.84
N VAL A 20 -5.44 -2.96 -9.22
CA VAL A 20 -6.43 -3.84 -8.61
C VAL A 20 -7.74 -3.69 -9.35
N GLU A 21 -8.22 -4.77 -9.99
CA GLU A 21 -9.40 -4.73 -10.84
C GLU A 21 -10.72 -4.84 -10.08
N ARG A 22 -10.71 -4.51 -8.80
CA ARG A 22 -11.91 -4.55 -7.97
C ARG A 22 -11.94 -3.35 -7.04
N GLN A 23 -13.15 -2.99 -6.60
CA GLN A 23 -13.33 -1.99 -5.58
C GLN A 23 -13.04 -2.58 -4.22
N LEU A 24 -12.26 -1.87 -3.40
CA LEU A 24 -11.95 -2.28 -2.04
C LEU A 24 -12.85 -1.54 -1.06
N PRO A 25 -13.35 -2.23 -0.01
CA PRO A 25 -14.23 -1.60 0.97
C PRO A 25 -13.47 -0.59 1.85
N PRO A 26 -14.19 0.36 2.49
CA PRO A 26 -13.55 1.24 3.46
C PRO A 26 -13.03 0.45 4.67
N GLY A 27 -12.04 1.00 5.33
CA GLY A 27 -11.43 0.38 6.50
C GLY A 27 -9.96 0.69 6.62
N ASP A 28 -9.29 0.00 7.54
CA ASP A 28 -7.85 0.14 7.75
C ASP A 28 -7.10 -0.84 6.90
N TYR A 29 -6.08 -0.34 6.20
CA TYR A 29 -5.22 -1.16 5.33
C TYR A 29 -3.77 -0.96 5.74
N GLU A 30 -3.03 -2.05 5.75
CA GLU A 30 -1.61 -2.00 6.00
C GLU A 30 -0.85 -1.90 4.68
N LEU A 31 -0.06 -0.85 4.53
CA LEU A 31 0.83 -0.68 3.40
C LEU A 31 2.20 -1.21 3.80
N VAL A 32 2.68 -2.20 3.09
CA VAL A 32 3.97 -2.85 3.34
C VAL A 32 4.92 -2.49 2.21
N THR A 33 6.09 -1.96 2.54
CA THR A 33 7.09 -1.57 1.57
C THR A 33 8.43 -2.20 1.91
N ASP A 34 9.00 -2.92 0.96
CA ASP A 34 10.35 -3.46 1.07
C ASP A 34 11.34 -2.52 0.39
N GLU A 35 12.44 -2.26 1.08
CA GLU A 35 13.51 -1.41 0.59
C GLU A 35 14.83 -2.16 0.64
N GLU A 36 15.66 -1.95 -0.37
CA GLU A 36 16.98 -2.57 -0.47
C GLU A 36 18.07 -1.52 -0.29
N LEU A 37 19.07 -1.86 0.52
CA LEU A 37 20.23 -1.00 0.73
C LEU A 37 21.14 -1.02 -0.50
N ILE A 38 21.44 0.17 -1.03
CA ILE A 38 22.40 0.32 -2.12
C ILE A 38 23.72 0.75 -1.49
N GLU A 39 24.72 -0.13 -1.53
CA GLU A 39 26.03 0.09 -0.91
C GLU A 39 27.06 0.67 -1.84
N GLU A 40 26.79 0.72 -3.12
CA GLU A 40 27.74 1.18 -4.14
C GLU A 40 27.92 2.68 -4.20
N LEU A 41 27.09 3.42 -3.47
CA LEU A 41 27.17 4.87 -3.41
C LEU A 41 28.11 5.30 -2.28
N SER A 42 28.58 6.54 -2.34
CA SER A 42 29.45 7.09 -1.31
C SER A 42 28.79 7.23 0.05
N PHE A 43 27.47 7.08 0.10
CA PHE A 43 26.70 7.02 1.33
C PHE A 43 25.59 5.97 1.17
N PRO A 44 25.15 5.32 2.26
CA PRO A 44 24.11 4.29 2.14
C PRO A 44 22.76 4.92 1.78
N VAL A 45 22.08 4.33 0.80
CA VAL A 45 20.75 4.75 0.36
C VAL A 45 19.86 3.51 0.27
N TYR A 46 18.64 3.62 0.79
CA TYR A 46 17.63 2.58 0.64
C TYR A 46 16.76 2.89 -0.58
N ARG A 47 16.56 1.87 -1.42
CA ARG A 47 15.69 1.97 -2.58
C ARG A 47 14.50 1.04 -2.41
N ARG A 48 13.30 1.56 -2.69
CA ARG A 48 12.10 0.75 -2.68
C ARG A 48 12.16 -0.28 -3.82
N VAL A 49 11.94 -1.55 -3.49
CA VAL A 49 11.93 -2.64 -4.48
C VAL A 49 10.54 -3.20 -4.70
N ALA A 50 9.66 -3.15 -3.68
CA ALA A 50 8.30 -3.66 -3.82
C ALA A 50 7.40 -3.03 -2.77
N SER A 51 6.11 -2.95 -3.07
CA SER A 51 5.08 -2.49 -2.13
C SER A 51 3.83 -3.32 -2.29
N TRP A 52 3.14 -3.55 -1.18
CA TRP A 52 1.88 -4.31 -1.14
C TRP A 52 0.90 -3.63 -0.23
N ILE A 53 -0.39 -3.87 -0.48
CA ILE A 53 -1.44 -3.51 0.45
C ILE A 53 -2.08 -4.80 0.97
N MET A 54 -2.35 -4.85 2.27
CA MET A 54 -3.02 -6.00 2.89
C MET A 54 -4.51 -5.71 2.88
N ALA A 55 -5.27 -6.54 2.19
CA ALA A 55 -6.71 -6.34 2.00
C ALA A 55 -7.47 -7.62 2.30
N PRO A 56 -8.78 -7.51 2.65
CA PRO A 56 -9.62 -8.71 2.78
C PRO A 56 -9.65 -9.48 1.46
N ALA A 57 -9.49 -10.80 1.54
CA ALA A 57 -9.53 -11.64 0.36
C ALA A 57 -10.93 -11.65 -0.23
N GLN A 58 -11.00 -11.60 -1.56
CA GLN A 58 -12.27 -11.56 -2.26
C GLN A 58 -13.12 -12.82 -2.05
N SER A 59 -12.45 -13.97 -1.90
CA SER A 59 -13.12 -15.26 -1.77
C SER A 59 -13.44 -15.66 -0.34
N ALA A 60 -12.90 -14.97 0.67
CA ALA A 60 -13.11 -15.33 2.07
C ALA A 60 -12.99 -14.09 2.96
N ALA A 61 -14.07 -13.78 3.67
CA ALA A 61 -14.15 -12.56 4.48
C ALA A 61 -13.13 -12.52 5.64
N THR A 62 -12.69 -13.67 6.11
CA THR A 62 -11.73 -13.76 7.23
C THR A 62 -10.28 -13.88 6.79
N ALA A 63 -10.02 -14.00 5.48
CA ALA A 63 -8.67 -14.11 4.95
C ALA A 63 -8.14 -12.75 4.53
N THR A 64 -6.82 -12.59 4.56
CA THR A 64 -6.13 -11.39 4.12
C THR A 64 -5.33 -11.70 2.88
N GLU A 65 -5.42 -10.82 1.89
CA GLU A 65 -4.70 -10.94 0.64
C GLU A 65 -3.64 -9.84 0.55
N MET A 66 -2.44 -10.22 0.12
CA MET A 66 -1.33 -9.31 -0.09
C MET A 66 -1.29 -8.92 -1.55
N ILE A 67 -1.64 -7.68 -1.86
CA ILE A 67 -1.82 -7.21 -3.24
C ILE A 67 -0.68 -6.29 -3.62
N PRO A 68 0.12 -6.60 -4.67
CA PRO A 68 1.15 -5.69 -5.15
C PRO A 68 0.53 -4.39 -5.66
N ILE A 69 1.10 -3.25 -5.25
CA ILE A 69 0.58 -1.94 -5.63
C ILE A 69 1.72 -0.96 -5.92
N ASP A 70 1.37 0.16 -6.55
CA ASP A 70 2.25 1.30 -6.68
C ASP A 70 1.92 2.28 -5.55
N PRO A 71 2.87 2.61 -4.67
CA PRO A 71 2.62 3.55 -3.58
C PRO A 71 2.14 4.91 -4.03
N ALA A 72 2.55 5.37 -5.21
CA ALA A 72 2.07 6.65 -5.75
C ALA A 72 0.57 6.61 -6.03
N ASP A 73 0.08 5.48 -6.54
CA ASP A 73 -1.35 5.29 -6.79
C ASP A 73 -2.14 5.27 -5.47
N VAL A 74 -1.63 4.56 -4.48
CA VAL A 74 -2.25 4.52 -3.15
C VAL A 74 -2.30 5.91 -2.53
N ALA A 75 -1.23 6.69 -2.65
CA ALA A 75 -1.16 8.03 -2.09
C ALA A 75 -2.22 8.96 -2.71
N VAL A 76 -2.41 8.89 -4.02
CA VAL A 76 -3.41 9.69 -4.71
C VAL A 76 -4.82 9.34 -4.24
N VAL A 77 -5.12 8.05 -4.16
CA VAL A 77 -6.45 7.58 -3.74
C VAL A 77 -6.71 7.93 -2.28
N HIS A 78 -5.72 7.76 -1.41
CA HIS A 78 -5.83 8.09 -0.01
C HIS A 78 -6.05 9.58 0.21
N GLU A 79 -5.37 10.42 -0.55
CA GLU A 79 -5.54 11.87 -0.47
C GLU A 79 -6.95 12.30 -0.91
N ARG A 80 -7.50 11.67 -1.94
CA ARG A 80 -8.89 11.91 -2.35
C ARG A 80 -9.88 11.53 -1.27
N ASP A 81 -9.62 10.42 -0.59
CA ASP A 81 -10.47 9.97 0.51
C ASP A 81 -10.47 10.97 1.66
N ARG A 82 -9.30 11.50 2.00
CA ARG A 82 -9.17 12.52 3.05
C ARG A 82 -9.90 13.80 2.68
N ALA A 83 -9.79 14.24 1.44
CA ALA A 83 -10.45 15.45 0.96
C ALA A 83 -11.97 15.34 1.00
N PHE A 84 -12.50 14.14 0.87
CA PHE A 84 -13.95 13.90 0.87
C PHE A 84 -14.61 14.17 2.21
N GLU A 85 -13.83 14.26 3.28
CA GLU A 85 -14.35 14.44 4.64
C GLU A 85 -14.64 15.87 5.03
N THR A 86 -14.17 16.81 4.30
CA THR A 86 -14.44 18.21 4.61
C THR A 86 -15.81 18.68 4.07
#